data_a3839e1dc3ed97746de7630f0f4132d5
#
_entry.id   a3839e1dc3ed97746de7630f0f4132d5
#
_cell.length_a   1.000
_cell.length_b   1.000
_cell.length_c   1.000
_cell.angle_alpha   90.00
_cell.angle_beta   90.00
_cell.angle_gamma   90.00
#
_symmetry.space_group_name_H-M   'P 1'
#
loop_
_entity.id
_entity.type
_entity.pdbx_description
1 polymer ?
#
loop_
_entity_poly.entity_id
_entity_poly.type
_entity_poly.pdbx_seq_one_letter_code
_entity_poly.pdbx_strand_id
1 'polypeptide(L)'
;MQSENVLGNIDWASMLQKVGIALIILIITWLVARIVRWAAAKLVNRVKFLQKQGNDGEQIGQSLGKVAGLIVWLFGLVAILQVFALSEVLSPVQGMLGGVMAFIPNLIGAGFIFFIGYVIANIVRQLLRTGLGTVDFSGLVRKVTPGNEPVDEVQSRESQAKIVDIIANIVFALILLVVAISALQVLGIAAISVPAQQMLQLVFTAIPQVIMALALLAVGILIAKFVGQLLESTLHGVGTDTVVAQWGVVPEGKSASGIIAGIVKIAIVLFFGVMAAQMLNFPAITNILNEILALGGKILFGAAIIAAGFVIANVIGRFLGDTTASKIIRYTAIALFVAMGLKYMGIADSIINMAFGAIVIGAALAAALAFGLGGRDAAARTLKKMEAQQTTNGPDSTPPASSPGI
;
A
#
# COMPACT_ATOMS: atom_id res chain seq x y z
N MET A 1 56.71 -18.34 -58.49
CA MET A 1 55.49 -18.07 -59.26
C MET A 1 54.86 -19.43 -59.54
N GLN A 2 54.05 -19.92 -58.64
CA GLN A 2 53.17 -21.08 -58.89
C GLN A 2 51.77 -20.51 -58.81
N SER A 3 51.16 -20.23 -59.96
CA SER A 3 49.73 -20.07 -60.13
C SER A 3 49.11 -21.44 -60.07
N GLU A 4 48.82 -21.95 -58.87
CA GLU A 4 48.04 -23.15 -58.69
C GLU A 4 46.67 -22.90 -59.35
N ASN A 5 46.36 -23.77 -60.30
CA ASN A 5 45.09 -23.86 -61.00
C ASN A 5 43.96 -24.18 -60.01
N VAL A 6 43.36 -23.17 -59.40
CA VAL A 6 42.19 -23.30 -58.53
C VAL A 6 41.00 -23.91 -59.24
N LEU A 7 41.02 -23.94 -60.58
CA LEU A 7 39.93 -24.46 -61.45
C LEU A 7 40.05 -25.97 -61.80
N GLY A 8 41.23 -26.62 -61.47
CA GLY A 8 41.47 -28.02 -61.85
C GLY A 8 40.91 -29.09 -60.93
N ASN A 9 40.44 -28.72 -59.73
CA ASN A 9 39.99 -29.68 -58.73
C ASN A 9 38.50 -29.59 -58.40
N ILE A 10 37.69 -28.97 -59.28
CA ILE A 10 36.25 -28.96 -59.14
C ILE A 10 35.73 -30.31 -59.66
N ASP A 11 35.30 -31.17 -58.72
CA ASP A 11 34.62 -32.42 -59.09
C ASP A 11 33.21 -32.11 -59.66
N TRP A 12 33.16 -31.89 -60.97
CA TRP A 12 31.96 -31.51 -61.69
C TRP A 12 30.84 -32.57 -61.56
N ALA A 13 31.18 -33.82 -61.33
CA ALA A 13 30.24 -34.92 -61.14
C ALA A 13 29.49 -34.77 -59.80
N SER A 14 30.21 -34.48 -58.73
CA SER A 14 29.63 -34.26 -57.40
C SER A 14 28.81 -32.95 -57.35
N MET A 15 29.24 -31.93 -58.09
CA MET A 15 28.51 -30.67 -58.18
C MET A 15 27.18 -30.80 -58.95
N LEU A 16 27.21 -31.54 -60.07
CA LEU A 16 25.98 -31.84 -60.83
C LEU A 16 24.98 -32.69 -60.01
N GLN A 17 25.49 -33.66 -59.25
CA GLN A 17 24.67 -34.48 -58.35
C GLN A 17 24.05 -33.63 -57.26
N LYS A 18 24.77 -32.72 -56.60
CA LYS A 18 24.23 -31.78 -55.60
C LYS A 18 23.16 -30.84 -56.16
N VAL A 19 23.39 -30.30 -57.37
CA VAL A 19 22.40 -29.47 -58.07
C VAL A 19 21.14 -30.26 -58.40
N GLY A 20 21.26 -31.52 -58.88
CA GLY A 20 20.12 -32.41 -59.14
C GLY A 20 19.30 -32.68 -57.88
N ILE A 21 19.95 -32.99 -56.76
CA ILE A 21 19.29 -33.20 -55.46
C ILE A 21 18.61 -31.89 -54.99
N ALA A 22 19.25 -30.74 -55.13
CA ALA A 22 18.68 -29.45 -54.74
C ALA A 22 17.42 -29.10 -55.54
N LEU A 23 17.38 -29.40 -56.85
CA LEU A 23 16.19 -29.25 -57.69
C LEU A 23 15.04 -30.16 -57.26
N ILE A 24 15.34 -31.40 -56.91
CA ILE A 24 14.32 -32.34 -56.39
C ILE A 24 13.74 -31.80 -55.06
N ILE A 25 14.59 -31.36 -54.14
CA ILE A 25 14.16 -30.76 -52.85
C ILE A 25 13.30 -29.53 -53.12
N LEU A 26 13.67 -28.67 -54.05
CA LEU A 26 12.91 -27.47 -54.41
C LEU A 26 11.49 -27.81 -54.92
N ILE A 27 11.36 -28.82 -55.78
CA ILE A 27 10.07 -29.29 -56.32
C ILE A 27 9.22 -29.86 -55.17
N ILE A 28 9.80 -30.70 -54.31
CA ILE A 28 9.11 -31.27 -53.16
C ILE A 28 8.64 -30.15 -52.21
N THR A 29 9.51 -29.19 -51.90
CA THR A 29 9.19 -28.05 -51.05
C THR A 29 8.04 -27.20 -51.60
N TRP A 30 8.06 -26.94 -52.92
CA TRP A 30 6.97 -26.22 -53.59
C TRP A 30 5.64 -26.99 -53.49
N LEU A 31 5.68 -28.30 -53.68
CA LEU A 31 4.50 -29.16 -53.60
C LEU A 31 3.92 -29.15 -52.17
N VAL A 32 4.78 -29.35 -51.17
CA VAL A 32 4.39 -29.35 -49.75
C VAL A 32 3.85 -27.96 -49.32
N ALA A 33 4.53 -26.88 -49.70
CA ALA A 33 4.07 -25.52 -49.43
C ALA A 33 2.70 -25.22 -50.05
N ARG A 34 2.41 -25.79 -51.26
CA ARG A 34 1.10 -25.69 -51.92
C ARG A 34 0.02 -26.47 -51.18
N ILE A 35 0.34 -27.68 -50.70
CA ILE A 35 -0.57 -28.52 -49.92
C ILE A 35 -0.91 -27.85 -48.59
N VAL A 36 0.10 -27.33 -47.88
CA VAL A 36 -0.08 -26.62 -46.59
C VAL A 36 -0.96 -25.38 -46.73
N ARG A 37 -0.73 -24.58 -47.79
CA ARG A 37 -1.58 -23.39 -48.06
C ARG A 37 -3.03 -23.81 -48.41
N TRP A 38 -3.22 -24.88 -49.18
CA TRP A 38 -4.54 -25.42 -49.50
C TRP A 38 -5.25 -25.96 -48.25
N ALA A 39 -4.53 -26.70 -47.38
CA ALA A 39 -5.07 -27.23 -46.14
C ALA A 39 -5.48 -26.11 -45.17
N ALA A 40 -4.65 -25.07 -45.06
CA ALA A 40 -4.95 -23.88 -44.24
C ALA A 40 -6.21 -23.16 -44.76
N ALA A 41 -6.33 -22.94 -46.08
CA ALA A 41 -7.51 -22.34 -46.70
C ALA A 41 -8.79 -23.16 -46.42
N LYS A 42 -8.70 -24.50 -46.45
CA LYS A 42 -9.83 -25.39 -46.16
C LYS A 42 -10.22 -25.37 -44.67
N LEU A 43 -9.25 -25.21 -43.76
CA LEU A 43 -9.47 -25.10 -42.29
C LEU A 43 -10.20 -23.81 -41.95
N VAL A 44 -9.84 -22.69 -42.62
CA VAL A 44 -10.48 -21.36 -42.43
C VAL A 44 -11.99 -21.46 -42.64
N ASN A 45 -12.43 -22.23 -43.62
CA ASN A 45 -13.86 -22.37 -43.92
C ASN A 45 -14.64 -23.18 -42.89
N ARG A 46 -13.96 -23.86 -41.94
CA ARG A 46 -14.60 -24.62 -40.86
C ARG A 46 -14.63 -23.89 -39.49
N VAL A 47 -13.80 -22.86 -39.29
CA VAL A 47 -13.65 -22.19 -38.02
C VAL A 47 -14.06 -20.71 -38.14
N LYS A 48 -15.23 -20.35 -37.63
CA LYS A 48 -15.77 -18.98 -37.68
C LYS A 48 -14.81 -17.88 -37.18
N PHE A 49 -13.93 -18.20 -36.21
CA PHE A 49 -12.93 -17.29 -35.71
C PHE A 49 -11.87 -16.91 -36.75
N LEU A 50 -11.47 -17.85 -37.61
CA LEU A 50 -10.47 -17.64 -38.68
C LEU A 50 -11.04 -16.89 -39.90
N GLN A 51 -12.35 -16.72 -39.98
CA GLN A 51 -13.03 -15.96 -41.03
C GLN A 51 -13.12 -14.46 -40.72
N LYS A 52 -12.73 -14.03 -39.49
CA LYS A 52 -12.75 -12.62 -39.09
C LYS A 52 -11.70 -11.86 -39.89
N GLN A 53 -12.10 -10.78 -40.53
CA GLN A 53 -11.19 -9.88 -41.24
C GLN A 53 -10.21 -9.21 -40.27
N GLY A 54 -8.91 -9.27 -40.58
CA GLY A 54 -7.88 -8.47 -39.92
C GLY A 54 -7.90 -7.01 -40.38
N ASN A 55 -7.02 -6.18 -39.82
CA ASN A 55 -6.90 -4.74 -40.15
C ASN A 55 -6.60 -4.49 -41.64
N ASP A 56 -5.99 -5.45 -42.35
CA ASP A 56 -5.56 -5.31 -43.75
C ASP A 56 -6.60 -5.89 -44.75
N GLY A 57 -7.83 -6.18 -44.32
CA GLY A 57 -8.88 -6.71 -45.15
C GLY A 57 -8.73 -8.21 -45.55
N GLU A 58 -7.63 -8.86 -45.16
CA GLU A 58 -7.42 -10.30 -45.38
C GLU A 58 -8.01 -11.10 -44.21
N GLN A 59 -8.54 -12.28 -44.54
CA GLN A 59 -9.00 -13.23 -43.50
C GLN A 59 -7.79 -13.76 -42.70
N ILE A 60 -7.87 -13.76 -41.37
CA ILE A 60 -6.79 -14.21 -40.45
C ILE A 60 -6.27 -15.60 -40.87
N GLY A 61 -7.14 -16.48 -41.31
CA GLY A 61 -6.75 -17.79 -41.75
C GLY A 61 -5.94 -17.83 -43.07
N GLN A 62 -6.16 -16.88 -43.98
CA GLN A 62 -5.34 -16.77 -45.20
C GLN A 62 -3.92 -16.29 -44.85
N SER A 63 -3.79 -15.33 -43.95
CA SER A 63 -2.50 -14.86 -43.46
C SER A 63 -1.74 -15.97 -42.73
N LEU A 64 -2.40 -16.77 -41.89
CA LEU A 64 -1.82 -17.97 -41.26
C LEU A 64 -1.35 -19.00 -42.30
N GLY A 65 -2.15 -19.24 -43.37
CA GLY A 65 -1.76 -20.12 -44.45
C GLY A 65 -0.53 -19.63 -45.22
N LYS A 66 -0.41 -18.31 -45.43
CA LYS A 66 0.80 -17.70 -46.04
C LYS A 66 2.02 -17.91 -45.18
N VAL A 67 1.91 -17.62 -43.86
CA VAL A 67 3.00 -17.82 -42.89
C VAL A 67 3.44 -19.29 -42.84
N ALA A 68 2.49 -20.23 -42.73
CA ALA A 68 2.81 -21.67 -42.75
C ALA A 68 3.51 -22.08 -44.05
N GLY A 69 3.06 -21.55 -45.19
CA GLY A 69 3.72 -21.78 -46.48
C GLY A 69 5.15 -21.21 -46.55
N LEU A 70 5.40 -20.04 -45.95
CA LEU A 70 6.75 -19.47 -45.84
C LEU A 70 7.67 -20.31 -44.96
N ILE A 71 7.15 -20.85 -43.87
CA ILE A 71 7.90 -21.76 -42.97
C ILE A 71 8.33 -23.02 -43.78
N VAL A 72 7.43 -23.62 -44.56
CA VAL A 72 7.78 -24.77 -45.41
C VAL A 72 8.85 -24.40 -46.42
N TRP A 73 8.77 -23.20 -47.03
CA TRP A 73 9.81 -22.69 -47.92
C TRP A 73 11.14 -22.54 -47.24
N LEU A 74 11.16 -22.03 -46.00
CA LEU A 74 12.37 -21.87 -45.19
C LEU A 74 13.01 -23.26 -44.91
N PHE A 75 12.21 -24.29 -44.58
CA PHE A 75 12.72 -25.66 -44.43
C PHE A 75 13.34 -26.20 -45.73
N GLY A 76 12.70 -25.98 -46.87
CA GLY A 76 13.22 -26.36 -48.15
C GLY A 76 14.54 -25.67 -48.49
N LEU A 77 14.64 -24.37 -48.22
CA LEU A 77 15.87 -23.62 -48.39
C LEU A 77 17.01 -24.17 -47.54
N VAL A 78 16.73 -24.47 -46.25
CA VAL A 78 17.70 -25.08 -45.34
C VAL A 78 18.17 -26.44 -45.86
N ALA A 79 17.24 -27.27 -46.36
CA ALA A 79 17.59 -28.57 -46.91
C ALA A 79 18.46 -28.43 -48.17
N ILE A 80 18.21 -27.45 -49.05
CA ILE A 80 19.04 -27.17 -50.23
C ILE A 80 20.44 -26.72 -49.78
N LEU A 81 20.57 -25.81 -48.82
CA LEU A 81 21.84 -25.33 -48.32
C LEU A 81 22.66 -26.42 -47.62
N GLN A 82 21.99 -27.41 -46.96
CA GLN A 82 22.66 -28.59 -46.40
C GLN A 82 23.34 -29.43 -47.47
N VAL A 83 22.71 -29.61 -48.66
CA VAL A 83 23.29 -30.34 -49.78
C VAL A 83 24.60 -29.71 -50.25
N PHE A 84 24.73 -28.38 -50.11
CA PHE A 84 25.96 -27.65 -50.47
C PHE A 84 26.97 -27.58 -49.31
N ALA A 85 26.75 -28.31 -48.21
CA ALA A 85 27.63 -28.38 -47.04
C ALA A 85 27.91 -27.00 -46.34
N LEU A 86 26.94 -26.11 -46.40
CA LEU A 86 26.98 -24.80 -45.75
C LEU A 86 26.46 -24.85 -44.30
N SER A 87 26.82 -25.91 -43.56
CA SER A 87 26.24 -26.21 -42.22
C SER A 87 26.52 -25.10 -41.19
N GLU A 88 27.65 -24.41 -41.26
CA GLU A 88 28.01 -23.37 -40.29
C GLU A 88 27.11 -22.14 -40.44
N VAL A 89 26.75 -21.76 -41.65
CA VAL A 89 25.83 -20.66 -41.94
C VAL A 89 24.40 -21.01 -41.55
N LEU A 90 24.07 -22.31 -41.55
CA LEU A 90 22.72 -22.83 -41.26
C LEU A 90 22.41 -23.01 -39.78
N SER A 91 23.43 -23.15 -38.94
CA SER A 91 23.25 -23.42 -37.50
C SER A 91 22.26 -22.46 -36.81
N PRO A 92 22.36 -21.13 -36.98
CA PRO A 92 21.38 -20.19 -36.39
C PRO A 92 19.95 -20.40 -36.94
N VAL A 93 19.84 -20.64 -38.25
CA VAL A 93 18.55 -20.84 -38.93
C VAL A 93 17.91 -22.15 -38.48
N GLN A 94 18.69 -23.21 -38.36
CA GLN A 94 18.22 -24.50 -37.84
C GLN A 94 17.74 -24.40 -36.40
N GLY A 95 18.42 -23.62 -35.56
CA GLY A 95 18.00 -23.32 -34.18
C GLY A 95 16.63 -22.61 -34.15
N MET A 96 16.42 -21.60 -35.02
CA MET A 96 15.14 -20.93 -35.15
C MET A 96 14.04 -21.87 -35.65
N LEU A 97 14.35 -22.69 -36.65
CA LEU A 97 13.40 -23.71 -37.18
C LEU A 97 13.04 -24.75 -36.13
N GLY A 98 14.03 -25.23 -35.35
CA GLY A 98 13.84 -26.15 -34.24
C GLY A 98 12.87 -25.56 -33.19
N GLY A 99 13.02 -24.28 -32.87
CA GLY A 99 12.10 -23.57 -32.00
C GLY A 99 10.65 -23.53 -32.53
N VAL A 100 10.49 -23.24 -33.82
CA VAL A 100 9.15 -23.23 -34.48
C VAL A 100 8.53 -24.63 -34.49
N MET A 101 9.33 -25.68 -34.75
CA MET A 101 8.84 -27.07 -34.75
C MET A 101 8.44 -27.54 -33.35
N ALA A 102 9.19 -27.13 -32.31
CA ALA A 102 8.85 -27.40 -30.90
C ALA A 102 7.58 -26.66 -30.46
N PHE A 103 7.30 -25.49 -31.05
CA PHE A 103 6.11 -24.71 -30.73
C PHE A 103 4.79 -25.38 -31.13
N ILE A 104 4.79 -26.17 -32.20
CA ILE A 104 3.56 -26.84 -32.71
C ILE A 104 2.97 -27.85 -31.71
N PRO A 105 3.74 -28.83 -31.16
CA PRO A 105 3.25 -29.71 -30.11
C PRO A 105 2.82 -28.95 -28.85
N ASN A 106 3.57 -27.91 -28.48
CA ASN A 106 3.25 -27.09 -27.33
C ASN A 106 1.92 -26.33 -27.51
N LEU A 107 1.64 -25.84 -28.71
CA LEU A 107 0.37 -25.19 -29.05
C LEU A 107 -0.83 -26.14 -28.90
N ILE A 108 -0.67 -27.38 -29.36
CA ILE A 108 -1.71 -28.42 -29.23
C ILE A 108 -1.89 -28.77 -27.74
N GLY A 109 -0.80 -28.96 -27.00
CA GLY A 109 -0.83 -29.23 -25.56
C GLY A 109 -1.47 -28.10 -24.74
N ALA A 110 -1.12 -26.86 -25.03
CA ALA A 110 -1.70 -25.68 -24.41
C ALA A 110 -3.20 -25.55 -24.73
N GLY A 111 -3.60 -25.77 -25.98
CA GLY A 111 -5.00 -25.78 -26.38
C GLY A 111 -5.81 -26.84 -25.64
N PHE A 112 -5.25 -28.03 -25.47
CA PHE A 112 -5.89 -29.13 -24.74
C PHE A 112 -6.04 -28.82 -23.24
N ILE A 113 -5.00 -28.28 -22.60
CA ILE A 113 -5.05 -27.84 -21.20
C ILE A 113 -6.11 -26.77 -21.03
N PHE A 114 -6.13 -25.75 -21.91
CA PHE A 114 -7.11 -24.68 -21.86
C PHE A 114 -8.54 -25.19 -22.02
N PHE A 115 -8.77 -26.11 -22.97
CA PHE A 115 -10.09 -26.69 -23.19
C PHE A 115 -10.59 -27.48 -21.97
N ILE A 116 -9.76 -28.39 -21.44
CA ILE A 116 -10.12 -29.16 -20.23
C ILE A 116 -10.34 -28.23 -19.03
N GLY A 117 -9.45 -27.29 -18.83
CA GLY A 117 -9.56 -26.32 -17.74
C GLY A 117 -10.81 -25.46 -17.84
N TYR A 118 -11.20 -25.02 -19.04
CA TYR A 118 -12.46 -24.32 -19.27
C TYR A 118 -13.68 -25.16 -18.88
N VAL A 119 -13.69 -26.44 -19.28
CA VAL A 119 -14.77 -27.37 -18.93
C VAL A 119 -14.86 -27.51 -17.41
N ILE A 120 -13.74 -27.75 -16.73
CA ILE A 120 -13.68 -27.87 -15.27
C ILE A 120 -14.17 -26.57 -14.61
N ALA A 121 -13.66 -25.41 -15.06
CA ALA A 121 -14.06 -24.11 -14.53
C ALA A 121 -15.58 -23.88 -14.66
N ASN A 122 -16.16 -24.27 -15.79
CA ASN A 122 -17.60 -24.15 -16.02
C ASN A 122 -18.43 -25.10 -15.15
N ILE A 123 -17.96 -26.34 -14.93
CA ILE A 123 -18.60 -27.29 -14.00
C ILE A 123 -18.57 -26.72 -12.57
N VAL A 124 -17.42 -26.23 -12.09
CA VAL A 124 -17.30 -25.62 -10.76
C VAL A 124 -18.22 -24.41 -10.62
N ARG A 125 -18.29 -23.55 -11.64
CA ARG A 125 -19.21 -22.41 -11.67
C ARG A 125 -20.66 -22.86 -11.50
N GLN A 126 -21.07 -23.91 -12.20
CA GLN A 126 -22.43 -24.43 -12.13
C GLN A 126 -22.73 -25.05 -10.77
N LEU A 127 -21.78 -25.82 -10.21
CA LEU A 127 -21.90 -26.38 -8.86
C LEU A 127 -22.03 -25.29 -7.79
N LEU A 128 -21.24 -24.23 -7.89
CA LEU A 128 -21.32 -23.09 -6.97
C LEU A 128 -22.68 -22.38 -7.06
N ARG A 129 -23.18 -22.13 -8.28
CA ARG A 129 -24.51 -21.53 -8.48
C ARG A 129 -25.61 -22.37 -7.85
N THR A 130 -25.58 -23.68 -8.04
CA THR A 130 -26.56 -24.59 -7.48
C THR A 130 -26.40 -24.70 -5.97
N GLY A 131 -25.18 -24.93 -5.47
CA GLY A 131 -24.91 -25.10 -4.05
C GLY A 131 -25.14 -23.83 -3.22
N LEU A 132 -24.63 -22.68 -3.66
CA LEU A 132 -24.83 -21.40 -2.96
C LEU A 132 -26.27 -20.87 -3.13
N GLY A 133 -26.98 -21.25 -4.20
CA GLY A 133 -28.38 -20.88 -4.40
C GLY A 133 -29.33 -21.47 -3.35
N THR A 134 -28.92 -22.52 -2.64
CA THR A 134 -29.68 -23.15 -1.53
C THR A 134 -29.41 -22.48 -0.16
N VAL A 135 -28.36 -21.66 -0.06
CA VAL A 135 -27.96 -20.97 1.18
C VAL A 135 -28.74 -19.65 1.28
N ASP A 136 -29.43 -19.44 2.39
CA ASP A 136 -30.17 -18.20 2.64
C ASP A 136 -29.25 -17.07 3.11
N PHE A 137 -28.89 -16.16 2.19
CA PHE A 137 -28.11 -14.96 2.49
C PHE A 137 -28.97 -13.74 2.88
N SER A 138 -30.28 -13.89 3.05
CA SER A 138 -31.21 -12.80 3.32
C SER A 138 -30.84 -11.99 4.58
N GLY A 139 -30.32 -12.66 5.61
CA GLY A 139 -29.83 -12.05 6.84
C GLY A 139 -28.61 -11.13 6.64
N LEU A 140 -27.74 -11.45 5.69
CA LEU A 140 -26.59 -10.60 5.31
C LEU A 140 -27.00 -9.40 4.49
N VAL A 141 -27.90 -9.59 3.53
CA VAL A 141 -28.44 -8.52 2.66
C VAL A 141 -29.16 -7.47 3.50
N ARG A 142 -29.99 -7.87 4.48
CA ARG A 142 -30.66 -6.95 5.42
C ARG A 142 -29.72 -6.11 6.28
N LYS A 143 -28.54 -6.59 6.60
CA LYS A 143 -27.56 -5.86 7.41
C LYS A 143 -26.75 -4.84 6.60
N VAL A 144 -26.67 -5.02 5.29
CA VAL A 144 -25.86 -4.18 4.39
C VAL A 144 -26.68 -3.11 3.69
N THR A 145 -28.01 -3.29 3.58
CA THR A 145 -28.89 -2.31 2.95
C THR A 145 -29.44 -1.35 4.02
N PRO A 146 -29.01 -0.06 4.03
CA PRO A 146 -29.55 0.93 4.94
C PRO A 146 -30.93 1.36 4.43
N GLY A 147 -31.97 0.81 5.01
CA GLY A 147 -33.34 1.20 4.73
C GLY A 147 -34.32 0.39 5.59
N ASN A 148 -35.18 1.07 6.34
CA ASN A 148 -36.24 0.48 7.16
C ASN A 148 -37.47 0.09 6.33
N GLU A 149 -37.37 0.01 5.01
CA GLU A 149 -38.52 -0.40 4.19
C GLU A 149 -38.62 -1.93 4.16
N PRO A 150 -39.84 -2.50 4.22
CA PRO A 150 -40.03 -3.93 4.06
C PRO A 150 -39.56 -4.32 2.64
N VAL A 151 -38.40 -4.97 2.58
CA VAL A 151 -37.82 -5.48 1.33
C VAL A 151 -38.75 -6.61 0.86
N ASP A 152 -39.42 -6.41 -0.26
CA ASP A 152 -40.24 -7.44 -0.89
C ASP A 152 -39.47 -8.71 -1.05
N GLU A 153 -40.04 -9.88 -0.72
CA GLU A 153 -39.39 -11.19 -0.83
C GLU A 153 -38.82 -11.46 -2.22
N VAL A 154 -39.42 -10.90 -3.27
CA VAL A 154 -38.96 -11.00 -4.67
C VAL A 154 -37.64 -10.27 -4.86
N GLN A 155 -37.50 -9.08 -4.27
CA GLN A 155 -36.29 -8.24 -4.37
C GLN A 155 -35.13 -8.83 -3.57
N SER A 156 -35.40 -9.52 -2.46
CA SER A 156 -34.40 -10.25 -1.67
C SER A 156 -33.86 -11.46 -2.44
N ARG A 157 -34.72 -12.23 -3.10
CA ARG A 157 -34.31 -13.40 -3.92
C ARG A 157 -33.51 -12.99 -5.15
N GLU A 158 -33.87 -11.88 -5.80
CA GLU A 158 -33.12 -11.36 -6.95
C GLU A 158 -31.72 -10.87 -6.55
N SER A 159 -31.63 -10.20 -5.41
CA SER A 159 -30.33 -9.75 -4.85
C SER A 159 -29.44 -10.92 -4.43
N GLN A 160 -30.02 -11.96 -3.83
CA GLN A 160 -29.35 -13.20 -3.49
C GLN A 160 -28.80 -13.92 -4.74
N ALA A 161 -29.62 -14.04 -5.79
CA ALA A 161 -29.18 -14.67 -7.05
C ALA A 161 -28.01 -13.90 -7.68
N LYS A 162 -28.04 -12.57 -7.65
CA LYS A 162 -26.93 -11.72 -8.13
C LYS A 162 -25.62 -11.95 -7.34
N ILE A 163 -25.69 -12.06 -6.01
CA ILE A 163 -24.52 -12.34 -5.17
C ILE A 163 -23.91 -13.70 -5.50
N VAL A 164 -24.77 -14.74 -5.61
CA VAL A 164 -24.33 -16.09 -5.97
C VAL A 164 -23.69 -16.11 -7.35
N ASP A 165 -24.29 -15.40 -8.32
CA ASP A 165 -23.73 -15.27 -9.67
C ASP A 165 -22.37 -14.56 -9.68
N ILE A 166 -22.21 -13.51 -8.89
CA ILE A 166 -20.93 -12.79 -8.77
C ILE A 166 -19.86 -13.74 -8.20
N ILE A 167 -20.15 -14.44 -7.10
CA ILE A 167 -19.19 -15.37 -6.48
C ILE A 167 -18.82 -16.49 -7.45
N ALA A 168 -19.79 -17.12 -8.10
CA ALA A 168 -19.56 -18.19 -9.05
C ALA A 168 -18.74 -17.71 -10.27
N ASN A 169 -18.97 -16.48 -10.74
CA ASN A 169 -18.20 -15.90 -11.83
C ASN A 169 -16.78 -15.53 -11.42
N ILE A 170 -16.56 -15.06 -10.19
CA ILE A 170 -15.21 -14.78 -9.67
C ILE A 170 -14.40 -16.07 -9.60
N VAL A 171 -14.99 -17.16 -9.05
CA VAL A 171 -14.31 -18.45 -8.95
C VAL A 171 -14.02 -19.02 -10.34
N PHE A 172 -14.99 -18.93 -11.28
CA PHE A 172 -14.77 -19.30 -12.67
C PHE A 172 -13.60 -18.54 -13.29
N ALA A 173 -13.57 -17.22 -13.14
CA ALA A 173 -12.49 -16.38 -13.66
C ALA A 173 -11.13 -16.73 -13.06
N LEU A 174 -11.08 -17.02 -11.75
CA LEU A 174 -9.88 -17.46 -11.05
C LEU A 174 -9.35 -18.78 -11.59
N ILE A 175 -10.21 -19.78 -11.74
CA ILE A 175 -9.83 -21.09 -12.31
C ILE A 175 -9.36 -20.91 -13.75
N LEU A 176 -10.10 -20.12 -14.54
CA LEU A 176 -9.74 -19.87 -15.94
C LEU A 176 -8.40 -19.14 -16.06
N LEU A 177 -8.10 -18.21 -15.14
CA LEU A 177 -6.82 -17.52 -15.08
C LEU A 177 -5.66 -18.52 -14.82
N VAL A 178 -5.82 -19.43 -13.84
CA VAL A 178 -4.84 -20.48 -13.54
C VAL A 178 -4.59 -21.36 -14.77
N VAL A 179 -5.67 -21.78 -15.41
CA VAL A 179 -5.63 -22.61 -16.62
C VAL A 179 -4.95 -21.89 -17.78
N ALA A 180 -5.27 -20.60 -17.99
CA ALA A 180 -4.65 -19.78 -19.02
C ALA A 180 -3.15 -19.63 -18.80
N ILE A 181 -2.72 -19.38 -17.55
CA ILE A 181 -1.30 -19.30 -17.20
C ILE A 181 -0.61 -20.64 -17.45
N SER A 182 -1.23 -21.76 -17.07
CA SER A 182 -0.69 -23.11 -17.32
C SER A 182 -0.58 -23.41 -18.82
N ALA A 183 -1.55 -23.00 -19.62
CA ALA A 183 -1.49 -23.12 -21.07
C ALA A 183 -0.34 -22.27 -21.68
N LEU A 184 -0.15 -21.03 -21.19
CA LEU A 184 0.97 -20.16 -21.59
C LEU A 184 2.35 -20.73 -21.20
N GLN A 185 2.43 -21.46 -20.09
CA GLN A 185 3.67 -22.15 -19.68
C GLN A 185 4.02 -23.28 -20.67
N VAL A 186 3.02 -24.08 -21.06
CA VAL A 186 3.22 -25.15 -22.04
C VAL A 186 3.59 -24.59 -23.39
N LEU A 187 3.10 -23.41 -23.77
CA LEU A 187 3.54 -22.69 -24.96
C LEU A 187 5.02 -22.27 -24.92
N GLY A 188 5.65 -22.28 -23.75
CA GLY A 188 7.04 -21.86 -23.56
C GLY A 188 7.24 -20.34 -23.57
N ILE A 189 6.17 -19.54 -23.44
CA ILE A 189 6.25 -18.07 -23.44
C ILE A 189 6.54 -17.56 -22.03
N ALA A 190 7.78 -17.77 -21.55
CA ALA A 190 8.20 -17.40 -20.20
C ALA A 190 8.04 -15.90 -19.91
N ALA A 191 8.22 -15.06 -20.91
CA ALA A 191 8.09 -13.60 -20.78
C ALA A 191 6.69 -13.14 -20.32
N ILE A 192 5.65 -13.92 -20.59
CA ILE A 192 4.27 -13.64 -20.20
C ILE A 192 3.86 -14.51 -19.00
N SER A 193 4.23 -15.79 -18.99
CA SER A 193 3.79 -16.73 -17.98
C SER A 193 4.40 -16.43 -16.59
N VAL A 194 5.64 -15.96 -16.51
CA VAL A 194 6.30 -15.63 -15.23
C VAL A 194 5.63 -14.44 -14.52
N PRO A 195 5.45 -13.27 -15.15
CA PRO A 195 4.71 -12.18 -14.52
C PRO A 195 3.26 -12.54 -14.17
N ALA A 196 2.59 -13.31 -15.05
CA ALA A 196 1.23 -13.75 -14.80
C ALA A 196 1.11 -14.68 -13.59
N GLN A 197 2.08 -15.57 -13.36
CA GLN A 197 2.16 -16.38 -12.14
C GLN A 197 2.34 -15.54 -10.89
N GLN A 198 3.21 -14.53 -10.92
CA GLN A 198 3.43 -13.61 -9.80
C GLN A 198 2.13 -12.87 -9.45
N MET A 199 1.41 -12.37 -10.46
CA MET A 199 0.10 -11.73 -10.25
C MET A 199 -0.92 -12.71 -9.66
N LEU A 200 -0.95 -13.95 -10.15
CA LEU A 200 -1.83 -14.99 -9.61
C LEU A 200 -1.53 -15.30 -8.15
N GLN A 201 -0.25 -15.39 -7.80
CA GLN A 201 0.19 -15.62 -6.42
C GLN A 201 -0.24 -14.48 -5.50
N LEU A 202 -0.16 -13.23 -5.95
CA LEU A 202 -0.68 -12.08 -5.21
C LEU A 202 -2.19 -12.21 -4.94
N VAL A 203 -2.98 -12.63 -5.94
CA VAL A 203 -4.42 -12.84 -5.79
C VAL A 203 -4.73 -13.94 -4.78
N PHE A 204 -4.03 -15.09 -4.85
CA PHE A 204 -4.23 -16.18 -3.89
C PHE A 204 -3.82 -15.80 -2.46
N THR A 205 -2.78 -14.98 -2.31
CA THR A 205 -2.33 -14.49 -1.02
C THR A 205 -3.30 -13.45 -0.46
N ALA A 206 -3.92 -12.63 -1.32
CA ALA A 206 -4.87 -11.62 -0.90
C ALA A 206 -6.16 -12.21 -0.30
N ILE A 207 -6.64 -13.37 -0.76
CA ILE A 207 -7.88 -13.96 -0.25
C ILE A 207 -7.83 -14.24 1.27
N PRO A 208 -6.85 -15.00 1.81
CA PRO A 208 -6.71 -15.17 3.25
C PRO A 208 -6.49 -13.85 4.00
N GLN A 209 -5.72 -12.93 3.41
CA GLN A 209 -5.46 -11.61 4.02
C GLN A 209 -6.75 -10.79 4.18
N VAL A 210 -7.63 -10.78 3.17
CA VAL A 210 -8.94 -10.10 3.23
C VAL A 210 -9.82 -10.72 4.32
N ILE A 211 -9.87 -12.05 4.41
CA ILE A 211 -10.64 -12.75 5.45
C ILE A 211 -10.13 -12.37 6.84
N MET A 212 -8.82 -12.37 7.04
CA MET A 212 -8.20 -11.98 8.32
C MET A 212 -8.43 -10.51 8.65
N ALA A 213 -8.33 -9.62 7.66
CA ALA A 213 -8.61 -8.19 7.84
C ALA A 213 -10.07 -7.95 8.25
N LEU A 214 -11.02 -8.62 7.61
CA LEU A 214 -12.43 -8.55 7.98
C LEU A 214 -12.68 -9.10 9.38
N ALA A 215 -12.05 -10.22 9.75
CA ALA A 215 -12.14 -10.78 11.10
C ALA A 215 -11.58 -9.80 12.15
N LEU A 216 -10.43 -9.17 11.89
CA LEU A 216 -9.84 -8.14 12.76
C LEU A 216 -10.79 -6.95 12.93
N LEU A 217 -11.38 -6.45 11.85
CA LEU A 217 -12.35 -5.36 11.93
C LEU A 217 -13.60 -5.76 12.72
N ALA A 218 -14.13 -6.96 12.52
CA ALA A 218 -15.28 -7.45 13.26
C ALA A 218 -14.98 -7.52 14.77
N VAL A 219 -13.84 -8.10 15.15
CA VAL A 219 -13.36 -8.16 16.53
C VAL A 219 -13.15 -6.75 17.09
N GLY A 220 -12.53 -5.87 16.32
CA GLY A 220 -12.30 -4.48 16.71
C GLY A 220 -13.60 -3.72 17.01
N ILE A 221 -14.62 -3.89 16.18
CA ILE A 221 -15.95 -3.30 16.39
C ILE A 221 -16.63 -3.86 17.65
N LEU A 222 -16.51 -5.16 17.89
CA LEU A 222 -17.06 -5.79 19.11
C LEU A 222 -16.37 -5.25 20.37
N ILE A 223 -15.04 -5.19 20.36
CA ILE A 223 -14.24 -4.64 21.46
C ILE A 223 -14.56 -3.16 21.66
N ALA A 224 -14.64 -2.38 20.59
CA ALA A 224 -14.98 -0.94 20.66
C ALA A 224 -16.37 -0.73 21.29
N LYS A 225 -17.36 -1.53 20.92
CA LYS A 225 -18.71 -1.47 21.53
C LYS A 225 -18.65 -1.81 23.01
N PHE A 226 -18.01 -2.91 23.38
CA PHE A 226 -17.94 -3.38 24.77
C PHE A 226 -17.19 -2.37 25.65
N VAL A 227 -15.96 -1.98 25.26
CA VAL A 227 -15.14 -1.02 26.01
C VAL A 227 -15.82 0.34 26.07
N GLY A 228 -16.41 0.78 24.96
CA GLY A 228 -17.11 2.06 24.92
C GLY A 228 -18.34 2.10 25.83
N GLN A 229 -19.15 1.04 25.88
CA GLN A 229 -20.31 0.95 26.79
C GLN A 229 -19.85 0.90 28.26
N LEU A 230 -18.82 0.10 28.55
CA LEU A 230 -18.25 0.01 29.88
C LEU A 230 -17.73 1.38 30.36
N LEU A 231 -17.00 2.07 29.51
CA LEU A 231 -16.46 3.42 29.81
C LEU A 231 -17.58 4.43 30.03
N GLU A 232 -18.57 4.45 29.15
CA GLU A 232 -19.73 5.36 29.23
C GLU A 232 -20.49 5.17 30.55
N SER A 233 -20.79 3.92 30.92
CA SER A 233 -21.50 3.61 32.18
C SER A 233 -20.64 3.92 33.40
N THR A 234 -19.34 3.67 33.37
CA THR A 234 -18.42 4.00 34.46
C THR A 234 -18.30 5.52 34.65
N LEU A 235 -18.08 6.29 33.57
CA LEU A 235 -17.96 7.74 33.62
C LEU A 235 -19.28 8.40 34.10
N HIS A 236 -20.41 7.90 33.62
CA HIS A 236 -21.73 8.33 34.06
C HIS A 236 -21.94 8.06 35.55
N GLY A 237 -21.56 6.87 36.05
CA GLY A 237 -21.66 6.48 37.44
C GLY A 237 -20.79 7.30 38.39
N VAL A 238 -19.62 7.75 37.95
CA VAL A 238 -18.72 8.66 38.71
C VAL A 238 -19.20 10.11 38.70
N GLY A 239 -20.20 10.45 37.90
CA GLY A 239 -20.76 11.81 37.83
C GLY A 239 -19.98 12.75 36.91
N THR A 240 -19.21 12.24 35.95
CA THR A 240 -18.46 13.05 34.99
C THR A 240 -19.35 14.05 34.26
N ASP A 241 -20.59 13.68 33.93
CA ASP A 241 -21.55 14.52 33.23
C ASP A 241 -21.93 15.76 34.03
N THR A 242 -22.10 15.64 35.36
CA THR A 242 -22.44 16.78 36.23
C THR A 242 -21.26 17.75 36.38
N VAL A 243 -20.04 17.26 36.48
CA VAL A 243 -18.82 18.06 36.59
C VAL A 243 -18.55 18.84 35.31
N VAL A 244 -18.67 18.17 34.14
CA VAL A 244 -18.37 18.77 32.82
C VAL A 244 -19.51 19.72 32.39
N ALA A 245 -20.76 19.44 32.77
CA ALA A 245 -21.90 20.32 32.49
C ALA A 245 -21.71 21.72 33.15
N GLN A 246 -21.08 21.78 34.34
CA GLN A 246 -20.75 23.06 35.00
C GLN A 246 -19.77 23.93 34.19
N TRP A 247 -19.03 23.35 33.26
CA TRP A 247 -18.06 24.08 32.43
C TRP A 247 -18.70 24.63 31.14
N GLY A 248 -19.94 24.27 30.82
CA GLY A 248 -20.65 24.73 29.63
C GLY A 248 -20.03 24.33 28.28
N VAL A 249 -19.18 23.28 28.27
CA VAL A 249 -18.42 22.85 27.08
C VAL A 249 -19.17 21.78 26.27
N VAL A 250 -20.19 21.13 26.88
CA VAL A 250 -20.93 20.04 26.23
C VAL A 250 -22.16 20.63 25.53
N PRO A 251 -22.38 20.31 24.24
CA PRO A 251 -23.58 20.72 23.52
C PRO A 251 -24.86 20.21 24.18
N GLU A 252 -25.92 20.99 24.12
CA GLU A 252 -27.24 20.60 24.64
C GLU A 252 -27.69 19.24 24.07
N GLY A 253 -28.13 18.35 24.96
CA GLY A 253 -28.62 17.00 24.60
C GLY A 253 -27.55 15.93 24.45
N LYS A 254 -26.25 16.22 24.74
CA LYS A 254 -25.19 15.21 24.77
C LYS A 254 -24.59 15.07 26.17
N SER A 255 -24.19 13.84 26.53
CA SER A 255 -23.46 13.57 27.79
C SER A 255 -21.95 13.62 27.55
N ALA A 256 -21.19 14.15 28.50
CA ALA A 256 -19.73 14.15 28.45
C ALA A 256 -19.17 12.71 28.40
N SER A 257 -19.75 11.82 29.20
CA SER A 257 -19.44 10.38 29.22
C SER A 257 -19.63 9.73 27.86
N GLY A 258 -20.73 10.06 27.15
CA GLY A 258 -21.00 9.55 25.81
C GLY A 258 -20.02 10.06 24.75
N ILE A 259 -19.60 11.34 24.84
CA ILE A 259 -18.58 11.91 23.94
C ILE A 259 -17.24 11.21 24.16
N ILE A 260 -16.78 11.08 25.39
CA ILE A 260 -15.50 10.42 25.72
C ILE A 260 -15.53 8.96 25.27
N ALA A 261 -16.59 8.24 25.59
CA ALA A 261 -16.77 6.86 25.15
C ALA A 261 -16.80 6.73 23.62
N GLY A 262 -17.43 7.68 22.92
CA GLY A 262 -17.44 7.76 21.46
C GLY A 262 -16.06 7.93 20.87
N ILE A 263 -15.25 8.79 21.42
CA ILE A 263 -13.84 9.01 21.00
C ILE A 263 -13.04 7.72 21.19
N VAL A 264 -13.17 7.05 22.32
CA VAL A 264 -12.46 5.79 22.61
C VAL A 264 -12.94 4.68 21.67
N LYS A 265 -14.25 4.59 21.37
CA LYS A 265 -14.79 3.67 20.37
C LYS A 265 -14.12 3.88 18.99
N ILE A 266 -14.04 5.14 18.55
CA ILE A 266 -13.39 5.48 17.27
C ILE A 266 -11.91 5.12 17.30
N ALA A 267 -11.19 5.42 18.37
CA ALA A 267 -9.77 5.10 18.50
C ALA A 267 -9.51 3.58 18.42
N ILE A 268 -10.35 2.78 19.08
CA ILE A 268 -10.25 1.30 19.01
C ILE A 268 -10.54 0.81 17.60
N VAL A 269 -11.59 1.30 16.94
CA VAL A 269 -11.92 0.91 15.55
C VAL A 269 -10.80 1.31 14.60
N LEU A 270 -10.22 2.50 14.75
CA LEU A 270 -9.07 2.95 13.95
C LEU A 270 -7.84 2.07 14.19
N PHE A 271 -7.55 1.70 15.43
CA PHE A 271 -6.45 0.80 15.77
C PHE A 271 -6.57 -0.55 15.06
N PHE A 272 -7.75 -1.18 15.15
CA PHE A 272 -8.01 -2.42 14.42
C PHE A 272 -8.04 -2.22 12.91
N GLY A 273 -8.46 -1.04 12.45
CA GLY A 273 -8.40 -0.62 11.05
C GLY A 273 -6.96 -0.56 10.52
N VAL A 274 -6.02 -0.04 11.33
CA VAL A 274 -4.58 -0.07 11.02
C VAL A 274 -4.09 -1.52 10.88
N MET A 275 -4.44 -2.40 11.83
CA MET A 275 -4.05 -3.81 11.78
C MET A 275 -4.64 -4.51 10.54
N ALA A 276 -5.90 -4.23 10.19
CA ALA A 276 -6.53 -4.77 9.00
C ALA A 276 -5.86 -4.28 7.71
N ALA A 277 -5.51 -2.99 7.63
CA ALA A 277 -4.79 -2.42 6.50
C ALA A 277 -3.37 -3.00 6.36
N GLN A 278 -2.69 -3.28 7.47
CA GLN A 278 -1.40 -3.99 7.48
C GLN A 278 -1.53 -5.40 6.95
N MET A 279 -2.58 -6.15 7.35
CA MET A 279 -2.86 -7.50 6.84
C MET A 279 -3.08 -7.50 5.32
N LEU A 280 -3.73 -6.47 4.78
CA LEU A 280 -3.95 -6.30 3.35
C LEU A 280 -2.70 -5.84 2.59
N ASN A 281 -1.60 -5.57 3.30
CA ASN A 281 -0.36 -5.04 2.73
C ASN A 281 -0.55 -3.73 1.95
N PHE A 282 -1.37 -2.81 2.50
CA PHE A 282 -1.61 -1.47 1.96
C PHE A 282 -0.84 -0.40 2.76
N PRO A 283 0.46 -0.19 2.52
CA PRO A 283 1.30 0.70 3.31
C PRO A 283 0.81 2.15 3.28
N ALA A 284 0.28 2.63 2.16
CA ALA A 284 -0.25 3.98 2.05
C ALA A 284 -1.44 4.22 2.99
N ILE A 285 -2.40 3.28 3.02
CA ILE A 285 -3.57 3.36 3.92
C ILE A 285 -3.14 3.21 5.37
N THR A 286 -2.25 2.27 5.65
CA THR A 286 -1.68 2.06 6.99
C THR A 286 -1.01 3.31 7.55
N ASN A 287 -0.21 4.01 6.74
CA ASN A 287 0.45 5.26 7.14
C ASN A 287 -0.55 6.38 7.44
N ILE A 288 -1.55 6.57 6.57
CA ILE A 288 -2.62 7.56 6.79
C ILE A 288 -3.39 7.26 8.09
N LEU A 289 -3.81 6.01 8.30
CA LEU A 289 -4.53 5.63 9.51
C LEU A 289 -3.69 5.78 10.78
N ASN A 290 -2.39 5.45 10.72
CA ASN A 290 -1.45 5.67 11.82
C ASN A 290 -1.28 7.15 12.14
N GLU A 291 -1.21 8.01 11.12
CA GLU A 291 -1.13 9.46 11.30
C GLU A 291 -2.40 10.01 11.96
N ILE A 292 -3.58 9.58 11.50
CA ILE A 292 -4.87 9.94 12.11
C ILE A 292 -4.91 9.49 13.58
N LEU A 293 -4.48 8.26 13.88
CA LEU A 293 -4.46 7.73 15.24
C LEU A 293 -3.48 8.51 16.13
N ALA A 294 -2.30 8.85 15.61
CA ALA A 294 -1.30 9.66 16.31
C ALA A 294 -1.80 11.08 16.57
N LEU A 295 -2.45 11.72 15.59
CA LEU A 295 -3.08 13.03 15.74
C LEU A 295 -4.22 12.99 16.77
N GLY A 296 -5.09 11.97 16.69
CA GLY A 296 -6.15 11.75 17.68
C GLY A 296 -5.59 11.60 19.09
N GLY A 297 -4.52 10.83 19.27
CA GLY A 297 -3.81 10.69 20.53
C GLY A 297 -3.27 12.02 21.05
N LYS A 298 -2.59 12.80 20.20
CA LYS A 298 -2.08 14.14 20.56
C LYS A 298 -3.21 15.08 21.01
N ILE A 299 -4.33 15.08 20.30
CA ILE A 299 -5.50 15.91 20.65
C ILE A 299 -6.07 15.49 22.02
N LEU A 300 -6.23 14.18 22.25
CA LEU A 300 -6.75 13.68 23.53
C LEU A 300 -5.84 14.02 24.71
N PHE A 301 -4.54 13.78 24.57
CA PHE A 301 -3.57 14.11 25.63
C PHE A 301 -3.46 15.62 25.84
N GLY A 302 -3.46 16.43 24.80
CA GLY A 302 -3.48 17.87 24.93
C GLY A 302 -4.73 18.40 25.61
N ALA A 303 -5.91 17.85 25.28
CA ALA A 303 -7.16 18.17 25.96
C ALA A 303 -7.13 17.77 27.46
N ALA A 304 -6.55 16.60 27.77
CA ALA A 304 -6.35 16.16 29.16
C ALA A 304 -5.43 17.10 29.94
N ILE A 305 -4.36 17.61 29.32
CA ILE A 305 -3.46 18.62 29.92
C ILE A 305 -4.24 19.90 30.21
N ILE A 306 -5.06 20.39 29.29
CA ILE A 306 -5.89 21.58 29.49
C ILE A 306 -6.88 21.36 30.65
N ALA A 307 -7.57 20.23 30.67
CA ALA A 307 -8.52 19.86 31.71
C ALA A 307 -7.84 19.79 33.09
N ALA A 308 -6.67 19.14 33.16
CA ALA A 308 -5.87 19.09 34.39
C ALA A 308 -5.46 20.50 34.86
N GLY A 309 -5.11 21.39 33.93
CA GLY A 309 -4.81 22.80 34.23
C GLY A 309 -5.97 23.54 34.84
N PHE A 310 -7.20 23.35 34.37
CA PHE A 310 -8.41 23.92 34.98
C PHE A 310 -8.63 23.39 36.41
N VAL A 311 -8.44 22.09 36.63
CA VAL A 311 -8.57 21.50 37.97
C VAL A 311 -7.53 22.10 38.93
N ILE A 312 -6.28 22.12 38.50
CA ILE A 312 -5.16 22.67 39.31
C ILE A 312 -5.39 24.16 39.61
N ALA A 313 -5.77 24.95 38.59
CA ALA A 313 -6.06 26.37 38.78
C ALA A 313 -7.22 26.62 39.76
N ASN A 314 -8.25 25.77 39.76
CA ASN A 314 -9.36 25.84 40.70
C ASN A 314 -8.92 25.46 42.13
N VAL A 315 -8.08 24.44 42.27
CA VAL A 315 -7.51 24.05 43.59
C VAL A 315 -6.65 25.17 44.15
N ILE A 316 -5.77 25.76 43.35
CA ILE A 316 -4.96 26.92 43.74
C ILE A 316 -5.86 28.10 44.20
N GLY A 317 -6.93 28.39 43.43
CA GLY A 317 -7.87 29.46 43.80
C GLY A 317 -8.55 29.23 45.14
N ARG A 318 -8.88 27.97 45.47
CA ARG A 318 -9.49 27.61 46.77
C ARG A 318 -8.52 27.80 47.94
N PHE A 319 -7.23 27.53 47.75
CA PHE A 319 -6.20 27.68 48.82
C PHE A 319 -5.79 29.14 49.06
N LEU A 320 -5.77 29.99 48.01
CA LEU A 320 -5.32 31.39 48.14
C LEU A 320 -6.44 32.39 48.47
N GLY A 321 -7.70 31.95 48.48
CA GLY A 321 -8.85 32.82 48.73
C GLY A 321 -9.11 33.83 47.59
N ASP A 322 -10.05 34.75 47.79
CA ASP A 322 -10.53 35.71 46.78
C ASP A 322 -9.69 37.01 46.72
N THR A 323 -8.39 36.88 46.62
CA THR A 323 -7.46 38.01 46.49
C THR A 323 -7.15 38.29 45.01
N THR A 324 -6.73 39.55 44.71
CA THR A 324 -6.29 39.92 43.35
C THR A 324 -5.11 39.07 42.90
N ALA A 325 -4.19 38.75 43.81
CA ALA A 325 -3.06 37.87 43.54
C ALA A 325 -3.50 36.44 43.16
N SER A 326 -4.51 35.91 43.88
CA SER A 326 -5.09 34.59 43.57
C SER A 326 -5.66 34.52 42.14
N LYS A 327 -6.39 35.57 41.72
CA LYS A 327 -6.96 35.67 40.37
C LYS A 327 -5.87 35.71 39.31
N ILE A 328 -4.80 36.48 39.52
CA ILE A 328 -3.66 36.55 38.59
C ILE A 328 -2.99 35.19 38.46
N ILE A 329 -2.67 34.51 39.57
CA ILE A 329 -2.04 33.19 39.59
C ILE A 329 -2.91 32.16 38.86
N ARG A 330 -4.24 32.15 39.13
CA ARG A 330 -5.20 31.24 38.49
C ARG A 330 -5.25 31.43 36.98
N TYR A 331 -5.39 32.69 36.50
CA TYR A 331 -5.43 32.94 35.05
C TYR A 331 -4.11 32.65 34.37
N THR A 332 -2.99 32.95 35.03
CA THR A 332 -1.65 32.59 34.51
C THR A 332 -1.47 31.07 34.41
N ALA A 333 -1.91 30.32 35.43
CA ALA A 333 -1.86 28.88 35.41
C ALA A 333 -2.73 28.31 34.28
N ILE A 334 -3.97 28.79 34.12
CA ILE A 334 -4.86 28.36 33.02
C ILE A 334 -4.20 28.66 31.67
N ALA A 335 -3.68 29.86 31.44
CA ALA A 335 -3.02 30.25 30.22
C ALA A 335 -1.82 29.33 29.88
N LEU A 336 -1.01 28.99 30.91
CA LEU A 336 0.13 28.12 30.79
C LEU A 336 -0.29 26.69 30.36
N PHE A 337 -1.28 26.12 31.06
CA PHE A 337 -1.76 24.78 30.75
C PHE A 337 -2.47 24.71 29.40
N VAL A 338 -3.20 25.75 28.98
CA VAL A 338 -3.80 25.87 27.66
C VAL A 338 -2.69 25.92 26.59
N ALA A 339 -1.68 26.76 26.77
CA ALA A 339 -0.54 26.84 25.87
C ALA A 339 0.19 25.48 25.76
N MET A 340 0.41 24.79 26.87
CA MET A 340 1.07 23.50 26.93
C MET A 340 0.23 22.40 26.24
N GLY A 341 -1.08 22.41 26.47
CA GLY A 341 -1.99 21.46 25.79
C GLY A 341 -2.07 21.68 24.30
N LEU A 342 -2.19 22.92 23.83
CA LEU A 342 -2.17 23.28 22.40
C LEU A 342 -0.84 22.91 21.74
N LYS A 343 0.28 23.13 22.44
CA LYS A 343 1.61 22.71 21.98
C LYS A 343 1.68 21.20 21.82
N TYR A 344 1.16 20.43 22.79
CA TYR A 344 1.14 18.96 22.72
C TYR A 344 0.28 18.44 21.57
N MET A 345 -0.83 19.12 21.25
CA MET A 345 -1.66 18.80 20.08
C MET A 345 -0.94 19.03 18.73
N GLY A 346 0.19 19.77 18.73
CA GLY A 346 0.86 20.19 17.50
C GLY A 346 0.13 21.32 16.77
N ILE A 347 -0.85 21.95 17.44
CA ILE A 347 -1.60 23.08 16.90
C ILE A 347 -0.79 24.35 17.17
N ALA A 348 -0.39 25.04 16.10
CA ALA A 348 0.29 26.33 16.17
C ALA A 348 1.63 26.32 16.96
N ASP A 349 2.43 25.27 16.83
CA ASP A 349 3.76 25.16 17.48
C ASP A 349 4.63 26.40 17.25
N SER A 350 4.63 26.94 16.03
CA SER A 350 5.39 28.14 15.67
C SER A 350 4.87 29.39 16.41
N ILE A 351 3.55 29.55 16.55
CA ILE A 351 2.93 30.70 17.22
C ILE A 351 3.19 30.63 18.71
N ILE A 352 3.04 29.46 19.33
CA ILE A 352 3.27 29.26 20.76
C ILE A 352 4.74 29.46 21.09
N ASN A 353 5.67 28.93 20.28
CA ASN A 353 7.10 29.12 20.51
C ASN A 353 7.52 30.60 20.35
N MET A 354 6.95 31.33 19.38
CA MET A 354 7.18 32.76 19.23
C MET A 354 6.61 33.56 20.41
N ALA A 355 5.37 33.30 20.80
CA ALA A 355 4.73 34.01 21.92
C ALA A 355 5.45 33.73 23.25
N PHE A 356 5.78 32.47 23.52
CA PHE A 356 6.53 32.08 24.72
C PHE A 356 7.94 32.67 24.71
N GLY A 357 8.62 32.62 23.57
CA GLY A 357 9.95 33.23 23.38
C GLY A 357 9.92 34.73 23.64
N ALA A 358 8.93 35.47 23.11
CA ALA A 358 8.78 36.91 23.33
C ALA A 358 8.51 37.23 24.80
N ILE A 359 7.68 36.46 25.51
CA ILE A 359 7.41 36.64 26.94
C ILE A 359 8.67 36.39 27.75
N VAL A 360 9.38 35.28 27.51
CA VAL A 360 10.60 34.93 28.25
C VAL A 360 11.70 35.95 28.00
N ILE A 361 11.94 36.34 26.77
CA ILE A 361 12.93 37.35 26.40
C ILE A 361 12.54 38.72 27.00
N GLY A 362 11.27 39.11 26.86
CA GLY A 362 10.74 40.34 27.43
C GLY A 362 10.86 40.39 28.97
N ALA A 363 10.52 39.31 29.64
CA ALA A 363 10.67 39.20 31.11
C ALA A 363 12.14 39.20 31.54
N ALA A 364 13.01 38.51 30.81
CA ALA A 364 14.45 38.52 31.09
C ALA A 364 15.06 39.92 30.90
N LEU A 365 14.69 40.62 29.82
CA LEU A 365 15.12 42.01 29.61
C LEU A 365 14.57 42.98 30.67
N ALA A 366 13.29 42.86 31.02
CA ALA A 366 12.69 43.65 32.09
C ALA A 366 13.38 43.41 33.44
N ALA A 367 13.65 42.13 33.78
CA ALA A 367 14.39 41.78 35.00
C ALA A 367 15.84 42.33 34.94
N ALA A 368 16.55 42.17 33.82
CA ALA A 368 17.89 42.67 33.67
C ALA A 368 17.96 44.22 33.83
N LEU A 369 16.99 44.95 33.27
CA LEU A 369 16.88 46.38 33.39
C LEU A 369 16.49 46.79 34.83
N ALA A 370 15.50 46.13 35.44
CA ALA A 370 15.06 46.42 36.80
C ALA A 370 16.16 46.18 37.83
N PHE A 371 16.87 45.07 37.75
CA PHE A 371 17.96 44.74 38.66
C PHE A 371 19.26 45.47 38.29
N GLY A 372 19.56 45.67 36.98
CA GLY A 372 20.75 46.38 36.54
C GLY A 372 20.71 47.86 36.85
N LEU A 373 19.60 48.53 36.55
CA LEU A 373 19.44 49.95 36.82
C LEU A 373 19.07 50.21 38.29
N GLY A 374 18.13 49.45 38.88
CA GLY A 374 17.69 49.61 40.27
C GLY A 374 18.70 49.08 41.30
N GLY A 375 19.54 48.12 40.92
CA GLY A 375 20.59 47.55 41.79
C GLY A 375 21.91 48.34 41.79
N ARG A 376 22.08 49.39 40.95
CA ARG A 376 23.32 50.14 40.81
C ARG A 376 23.80 50.72 42.06
N ASP A 377 22.91 51.33 42.88
CA ASP A 377 23.23 51.93 44.16
C ASP A 377 23.55 50.92 45.25
N ALA A 378 22.94 49.74 45.21
CA ALA A 378 23.26 48.64 46.12
C ALA A 378 24.64 48.03 45.79
N ALA A 379 24.95 47.82 44.54
CA ALA A 379 26.26 47.34 44.05
C ALA A 379 27.37 48.35 44.39
N ALA A 380 27.14 49.64 44.18
CA ALA A 380 28.09 50.69 44.53
C ALA A 380 28.39 50.75 46.04
N ARG A 381 27.40 50.55 46.91
CA ARG A 381 27.59 50.45 48.39
C ARG A 381 28.36 49.18 48.76
N THR A 382 28.14 48.07 48.11
CA THR A 382 28.86 46.83 48.39
C THR A 382 30.31 46.91 47.96
N LEU A 383 30.59 47.49 46.78
CA LEU A 383 31.96 47.76 46.32
C LEU A 383 32.73 48.72 47.24
N LYS A 384 32.11 49.81 47.65
CA LYS A 384 32.74 50.73 48.64
C LYS A 384 33.05 50.05 49.96
N LYS A 385 32.20 49.12 50.44
CA LYS A 385 32.49 48.34 51.67
C LYS A 385 33.68 47.38 51.48
N MET A 386 33.78 46.74 50.34
CA MET A 386 34.92 45.87 50.02
C MET A 386 36.21 46.63 49.86
N GLU A 387 36.18 47.79 49.22
CA GLU A 387 37.34 48.72 49.13
C GLU A 387 37.83 49.23 50.52
N ALA A 388 36.88 49.59 51.37
CA ALA A 388 37.20 50.02 52.78
C ALA A 388 37.79 48.85 53.58
N GLN A 389 37.38 47.61 53.37
CA GLN A 389 37.97 46.43 54.04
C GLN A 389 39.36 46.08 53.53
N GLN A 390 39.65 46.33 52.27
CA GLN A 390 41.01 46.10 51.69
C GLN A 390 42.01 47.17 52.17
N THR A 391 41.59 48.42 52.34
CA THR A 391 42.43 49.48 52.87
C THR A 391 42.72 49.33 54.37
N THR A 392 41.87 48.63 55.15
CA THR A 392 42.07 48.36 56.60
C THR A 392 43.00 47.15 56.80
N ASN A 393 43.21 46.31 55.85
CA ASN A 393 44.10 45.14 55.89
C ASN A 393 45.40 45.33 55.11
N GLY A 394 45.82 46.59 54.83
CA GLY A 394 47.13 46.91 54.26
C GLY A 394 48.27 46.54 55.23
N PRO A 395 49.40 46.07 54.72
CA PRO A 395 50.53 45.64 55.56
C PRO A 395 51.32 46.79 56.04
N ASP A 396 50.81 47.54 57.07
CA ASP A 396 51.57 48.54 57.81
C ASP A 396 51.44 48.29 59.33
N SER A 397 52.02 47.19 59.77
CA SER A 397 52.37 46.95 61.18
C SER A 397 53.86 46.71 61.26
N THR A 398 54.64 47.79 61.16
CA THR A 398 56.00 47.82 61.73
C THR A 398 55.93 47.73 63.20
N PRO A 399 56.56 46.75 63.86
CA PRO A 399 56.64 46.72 65.33
C PRO A 399 57.51 47.85 65.81
N PRO A 400 57.20 48.52 66.98
CA PRO A 400 58.05 49.57 67.51
C PRO A 400 59.40 49.03 67.99
N ALA A 401 60.52 49.70 67.55
CA ALA A 401 61.88 49.42 67.93
C ALA A 401 62.05 49.50 69.46
N SER A 402 62.53 48.41 70.08
CA SER A 402 62.99 48.37 71.47
C SER A 402 64.24 49.18 71.59
N SER A 403 64.17 50.28 72.40
CA SER A 403 65.35 51.04 72.88
C SER A 403 66.21 50.22 73.85
N PRO A 404 67.53 50.24 73.73
CA PRO A 404 68.36 49.70 74.81
C PRO A 404 68.54 50.73 75.92
N GLY A 405 68.09 50.40 77.12
CA GLY A 405 68.42 51.13 78.32
C GLY A 405 69.53 50.48 79.10
N ILE A 406 70.50 51.22 79.49
CA ILE A 406 71.61 50.98 80.38
C ILE A 406 71.22 50.24 81.62
#